data_3cd911447efe0e71e458aebb37ce127e
#
_entry.id   3cd911447efe0e71e458aebb37ce127e
#
_cell.length_a   1.000
_cell.length_b   1.000
_cell.length_c   1.000
_cell.angle_alpha   90.00
_cell.angle_beta   90.00
_cell.angle_gamma   90.00
#
_symmetry.space_group_name_H-M   'P 1'
#
loop_
_entity.id
_entity.type
_entity.pdbx_description
1 polymer ?
#
loop_
_entity_poly.entity_id
_entity_poly.type
_entity_poly.pdbx_seq_one_letter_code
_entity_poly.pdbx_strand_id
1 'polypeptide(L)'
;MKIFSKTDIEALSALFTWALVAGSSLYFLQRQLGWEHWRVPVAALCYVLFISLFMAAIRDKPYGRDRVVRWTLLLLLFVLVVGLYLLVPYSYGAILMVLLSAVVPHLLSFRTAVWLSPLWSLPLYLVLRFYWQEEYAGITSLLFWSFNLFALIMMNTALREQRARARAEEVNRELMATQELLGQASKQAERTRIARNIHDLLGHHLTALSINLQVAQRKTEGEGRQLIDQCHSIASLLLSDVREAVSDMREGESIDLEQALKLLTENVPRLDVSLKLNAQISDISQANMILMCVRESLTNSLKHGNADKMWVELDQNSGWLHLSIRDNGGAADYSPGNGLKGVCERVETLAGKADFNADASGFSSRISWPEETP
;
A
#
# COMPACT_ATOMS: atom_id res chain seq x y z
N MET A 1 15.80 -2.23 -17.68
CA MET A 1 15.27 -1.58 -18.88
C MET A 1 13.74 -1.85 -18.94
N LYS A 2 12.92 -0.99 -18.23
CA LYS A 2 11.44 -1.06 -18.29
C LYS A 2 11.01 -0.27 -19.53
N ILE A 3 10.85 -0.92 -20.66
CA ILE A 3 10.55 -0.24 -21.92
C ILE A 3 9.07 0.18 -22.02
N PHE A 4 8.15 -0.51 -21.31
CA PHE A 4 6.72 -0.12 -21.25
C PHE A 4 6.13 -0.54 -19.92
N SER A 5 5.26 0.30 -19.32
CA SER A 5 4.42 -0.09 -18.19
C SER A 5 3.29 -1.02 -18.69
N LYS A 6 2.66 -1.78 -17.80
CA LYS A 6 1.53 -2.66 -18.17
C LYS A 6 0.37 -1.88 -18.76
N THR A 7 0.13 -0.67 -18.28
CA THR A 7 -0.88 0.28 -18.79
C THR A 7 -0.57 0.75 -20.22
N ASP A 8 0.71 0.86 -20.59
CA ASP A 8 1.11 1.24 -21.95
C ASP A 8 0.82 0.14 -22.96
N ILE A 9 0.99 -1.14 -22.58
CA ILE A 9 0.71 -2.29 -23.47
C ILE A 9 -0.80 -2.44 -23.70
N GLU A 10 -1.62 -2.26 -22.67
CA GLU A 10 -3.08 -2.33 -22.78
C GLU A 10 -3.62 -1.19 -23.65
N ALA A 11 -3.13 0.03 -23.47
CA ALA A 11 -3.47 1.19 -24.30
C ALA A 11 -3.01 1.00 -25.76
N LEU A 12 -1.81 0.45 -25.97
CA LEU A 12 -1.27 0.19 -27.30
C LEU A 12 -2.09 -0.86 -28.06
N SER A 13 -2.51 -1.94 -27.37
CA SER A 13 -3.34 -2.99 -27.98
C SER A 13 -4.73 -2.47 -28.35
N ALA A 14 -5.34 -1.63 -27.51
CA ALA A 14 -6.61 -0.98 -27.80
C ALA A 14 -6.51 -0.01 -29.00
N LEU A 15 -5.43 0.78 -29.07
CA LEU A 15 -5.12 1.65 -30.20
C LEU A 15 -4.95 0.88 -31.50
N PHE A 16 -4.21 -0.22 -31.48
CA PHE A 16 -4.01 -1.09 -32.63
C PHE A 16 -5.34 -1.67 -33.14
N THR A 17 -6.16 -2.22 -32.22
CA THR A 17 -7.48 -2.77 -32.53
C THR A 17 -8.39 -1.70 -33.13
N TRP A 18 -8.45 -0.52 -32.51
CA TRP A 18 -9.20 0.61 -33.02
C TRP A 18 -8.73 1.04 -34.42
N ALA A 19 -7.43 1.18 -34.63
CA ALA A 19 -6.89 1.59 -35.94
C ALA A 19 -7.24 0.61 -37.04
N LEU A 20 -7.21 -0.70 -36.74
CA LEU A 20 -7.57 -1.75 -37.68
C LEU A 20 -9.06 -1.72 -38.01
N VAL A 21 -9.95 -1.53 -37.00
CA VAL A 21 -11.39 -1.43 -37.20
C VAL A 21 -11.76 -0.15 -37.97
N ALA A 22 -11.22 1.00 -37.56
CA ALA A 22 -11.48 2.28 -38.20
C ALA A 22 -10.95 2.31 -39.64
N GLY A 23 -9.71 1.87 -39.82
CA GLY A 23 -9.08 1.85 -41.14
C GLY A 23 -9.81 0.93 -42.15
N SER A 24 -10.15 -0.30 -41.73
CA SER A 24 -10.91 -1.22 -42.57
C SER A 24 -12.32 -0.71 -42.86
N SER A 25 -13.02 -0.17 -41.87
CA SER A 25 -14.35 0.38 -42.04
C SER A 25 -14.38 1.54 -43.01
N LEU A 26 -13.47 2.50 -42.87
CA LEU A 26 -13.39 3.66 -43.75
C LEU A 26 -12.95 3.27 -45.18
N TYR A 27 -12.02 2.33 -45.31
CA TYR A 27 -11.57 1.83 -46.60
C TYR A 27 -12.72 1.19 -47.39
N PHE A 28 -13.48 0.27 -46.77
CA PHE A 28 -14.58 -0.39 -47.45
C PHE A 28 -15.76 0.54 -47.70
N LEU A 29 -16.09 1.44 -46.73
CA LEU A 29 -17.16 2.40 -46.87
C LEU A 29 -16.87 3.39 -48.03
N GLN A 30 -15.64 3.88 -48.12
CA GLN A 30 -15.20 4.76 -49.22
C GLN A 30 -15.24 4.04 -50.56
N ARG A 31 -14.83 2.78 -50.61
CA ARG A 31 -14.86 1.99 -51.84
C ARG A 31 -16.28 1.72 -52.35
N GLN A 32 -17.24 1.61 -51.40
CA GLN A 32 -18.65 1.34 -51.74
C GLN A 32 -19.44 2.60 -52.12
N LEU A 33 -19.21 3.72 -51.42
CA LEU A 33 -20.02 4.95 -51.55
C LEU A 33 -19.29 6.11 -52.22
N GLY A 34 -17.96 6.09 -52.30
CA GLY A 34 -17.12 7.19 -52.77
C GLY A 34 -16.80 8.20 -51.64
N TRP A 35 -15.78 9.03 -51.85
CA TRP A 35 -15.32 10.02 -50.89
C TRP A 35 -16.33 11.15 -50.63
N GLU A 36 -17.16 11.48 -51.59
CA GLU A 36 -18.12 12.58 -51.52
C GLU A 36 -19.37 12.25 -50.70
N HIS A 37 -19.57 10.97 -50.41
CA HIS A 37 -20.74 10.56 -49.62
C HIS A 37 -20.60 10.96 -48.15
N TRP A 38 -21.59 11.66 -47.59
CA TRP A 38 -21.58 12.25 -46.26
C TRP A 38 -21.29 11.24 -45.11
N ARG A 39 -21.59 9.95 -45.30
CA ARG A 39 -21.31 8.89 -44.30
C ARG A 39 -19.82 8.72 -44.05
N VAL A 40 -18.95 8.89 -45.04
CA VAL A 40 -17.50 8.69 -44.91
C VAL A 40 -16.85 9.67 -43.92
N PRO A 41 -16.97 11.01 -44.10
CA PRO A 41 -16.38 11.96 -43.20
C PRO A 41 -17.00 11.91 -41.79
N VAL A 42 -18.33 11.63 -41.67
CA VAL A 42 -19.00 11.49 -40.38
C VAL A 42 -18.51 10.27 -39.61
N ALA A 43 -18.36 9.11 -40.28
CA ALA A 43 -17.80 7.93 -39.66
C ALA A 43 -16.33 8.13 -39.21
N ALA A 44 -15.52 8.82 -40.02
CA ALA A 44 -14.15 9.16 -39.67
C ALA A 44 -14.10 10.04 -38.40
N LEU A 45 -14.95 11.06 -38.31
CA LEU A 45 -15.06 11.90 -37.12
C LEU A 45 -15.49 11.09 -35.89
N CYS A 46 -16.46 10.17 -36.03
CA CYS A 46 -16.91 9.29 -34.96
C CYS A 46 -15.78 8.38 -34.45
N TYR A 47 -14.94 7.81 -35.34
CA TYR A 47 -13.79 7.00 -34.94
C TYR A 47 -12.75 7.83 -34.17
N VAL A 48 -12.45 9.05 -34.61
CA VAL A 48 -11.51 9.95 -33.91
C VAL A 48 -12.07 10.36 -32.53
N LEU A 49 -13.35 10.68 -32.45
CA LEU A 49 -14.01 10.99 -31.16
C LEU A 49 -13.99 9.76 -30.25
N PHE A 50 -14.25 8.56 -30.76
CA PHE A 50 -14.22 7.33 -29.97
C PHE A 50 -12.88 7.14 -29.30
N ILE A 51 -11.75 7.18 -30.04
CA ILE A 51 -10.44 6.94 -29.47
C ILE A 51 -10.06 8.03 -28.45
N SER A 52 -10.41 9.28 -28.72
CA SER A 52 -10.15 10.42 -27.82
C SER A 52 -10.87 10.26 -26.48
N LEU A 53 -12.17 9.94 -26.53
CA LEU A 53 -12.98 9.70 -25.33
C LEU A 53 -12.57 8.42 -24.60
N PHE A 54 -12.22 7.36 -25.35
CA PHE A 54 -11.76 6.10 -24.79
C PHE A 54 -10.45 6.26 -24.03
N MET A 55 -9.49 6.99 -24.60
CA MET A 55 -8.23 7.32 -23.92
C MET A 55 -8.45 8.19 -22.68
N ALA A 56 -9.40 9.12 -22.72
CA ALA A 56 -9.79 9.90 -21.54
C ALA A 56 -10.43 9.04 -20.46
N ALA A 57 -11.21 8.00 -20.83
CA ALA A 57 -11.86 7.08 -19.89
C ALA A 57 -10.89 6.12 -19.19
N ILE A 58 -9.79 5.72 -19.88
CA ILE A 58 -8.76 4.81 -19.33
C ILE A 58 -7.75 5.55 -18.45
N ARG A 59 -7.62 6.87 -18.60
CA ARG A 59 -6.61 7.66 -17.89
C ARG A 59 -6.77 7.53 -16.37
N ASP A 60 -5.75 6.98 -15.71
CA ASP A 60 -5.69 6.84 -14.26
C ASP A 60 -5.54 8.22 -13.59
N LYS A 61 -6.62 8.71 -13.00
CA LYS A 61 -6.59 9.79 -12.02
C LYS A 61 -7.42 9.42 -10.78
N PRO A 62 -6.98 9.86 -9.58
CA PRO A 62 -7.59 9.44 -8.33
C PRO A 62 -8.99 10.06 -8.08
N TYR A 63 -9.78 9.39 -7.34
CA TYR A 63 -11.19 9.17 -7.26
C TYR A 63 -11.94 10.07 -6.28
N GLY A 64 -12.77 10.95 -6.72
CA GLY A 64 -13.78 11.60 -5.93
C GLY A 64 -14.86 12.17 -6.84
N ARG A 65 -14.50 13.13 -7.65
CA ARG A 65 -15.37 13.78 -8.65
C ARG A 65 -15.47 12.99 -9.96
N ASP A 66 -14.53 12.06 -10.19
CA ASP A 66 -14.34 11.37 -11.46
C ASP A 66 -15.37 10.29 -11.76
N ARG A 67 -16.16 9.83 -10.79
CA ARG A 67 -17.13 8.76 -11.01
C ARG A 67 -18.26 9.21 -11.96
N VAL A 68 -18.76 10.43 -11.80
CA VAL A 68 -19.77 11.01 -12.68
C VAL A 68 -19.20 11.22 -14.09
N VAL A 69 -17.98 11.77 -14.18
CA VAL A 69 -17.29 11.98 -15.45
C VAL A 69 -17.07 10.67 -16.19
N ARG A 70 -16.67 9.61 -15.51
CA ARG A 70 -16.51 8.28 -16.13
C ARG A 70 -17.82 7.70 -16.66
N TRP A 71 -18.91 7.85 -15.90
CA TRP A 71 -20.23 7.43 -16.38
C TRP A 71 -20.68 8.22 -17.62
N THR A 72 -20.46 9.52 -17.64
CA THR A 72 -20.79 10.34 -18.81
C THR A 72 -19.94 9.96 -20.03
N LEU A 73 -18.64 9.71 -19.84
CA LEU A 73 -17.75 9.24 -20.92
C LEU A 73 -18.19 7.89 -21.48
N LEU A 74 -18.56 6.93 -20.60
CA LEU A 74 -19.05 5.61 -21.04
C LEU A 74 -20.38 5.73 -21.79
N LEU A 75 -21.30 6.59 -21.35
CA LEU A 75 -22.55 6.83 -22.04
C LEU A 75 -22.31 7.45 -23.42
N LEU A 76 -21.43 8.45 -23.52
CA LEU A 76 -21.05 9.06 -24.79
C LEU A 76 -20.41 8.06 -25.75
N LEU A 77 -19.49 7.23 -25.25
CA LEU A 77 -18.87 6.16 -26.03
C LEU A 77 -19.90 5.13 -26.52
N PHE A 78 -20.84 4.74 -25.66
CA PHE A 78 -21.94 3.83 -26.03
C PHE A 78 -22.80 4.41 -27.16
N VAL A 79 -23.25 5.66 -27.01
CA VAL A 79 -24.06 6.35 -28.04
C VAL A 79 -23.27 6.47 -29.34
N LEU A 80 -21.98 6.75 -29.28
CA LEU A 80 -21.11 6.88 -30.43
C LEU A 80 -20.95 5.55 -31.19
N VAL A 81 -20.80 4.43 -30.46
CA VAL A 81 -20.70 3.08 -31.07
C VAL A 81 -22.04 2.70 -31.74
N VAL A 82 -23.17 2.97 -31.09
CA VAL A 82 -24.49 2.74 -31.68
C VAL A 82 -24.68 3.59 -32.94
N GLY A 83 -24.24 4.86 -32.93
CA GLY A 83 -24.22 5.74 -34.11
C GLY A 83 -23.36 5.17 -35.22
N LEU A 84 -22.19 4.61 -34.91
CA LEU A 84 -21.35 3.92 -35.90
C LEU A 84 -22.03 2.69 -36.51
N TYR A 85 -22.85 1.93 -35.77
CA TYR A 85 -23.61 0.81 -36.32
C TYR A 85 -24.64 1.27 -37.39
N LEU A 86 -25.19 2.48 -37.26
CA LEU A 86 -26.11 3.05 -38.26
C LEU A 86 -25.37 3.60 -39.49
N LEU A 87 -24.15 4.08 -39.32
CA LEU A 87 -23.35 4.65 -40.42
C LEU A 87 -22.64 3.61 -41.27
N VAL A 88 -22.17 2.54 -40.61
CA VAL A 88 -21.26 1.54 -41.22
C VAL A 88 -21.93 0.16 -41.24
N PRO A 89 -22.15 -0.45 -42.42
CA PRO A 89 -22.88 -1.70 -42.54
C PRO A 89 -22.06 -2.96 -42.17
N TYR A 90 -20.96 -2.81 -41.43
CA TYR A 90 -20.05 -3.91 -41.14
C TYR A 90 -20.12 -4.31 -39.68
N SER A 91 -20.40 -5.59 -39.40
CA SER A 91 -20.55 -6.14 -38.06
C SER A 91 -19.30 -6.08 -37.18
N TYR A 92 -18.09 -6.09 -37.79
CA TYR A 92 -16.82 -6.05 -37.05
C TYR A 92 -16.62 -4.72 -36.29
N GLY A 93 -17.36 -3.64 -36.61
CA GLY A 93 -17.42 -2.44 -35.79
C GLY A 93 -17.87 -2.68 -34.34
N ALA A 94 -18.55 -3.81 -34.11
CA ALA A 94 -18.94 -4.25 -32.75
C ALA A 94 -17.76 -4.58 -31.83
N ILE A 95 -16.55 -4.73 -32.37
CA ILE A 95 -15.31 -4.84 -31.56
C ILE A 95 -15.10 -3.60 -30.69
N LEU A 96 -15.56 -2.42 -31.12
CA LEU A 96 -15.50 -1.21 -30.28
C LEU A 96 -16.35 -1.33 -29.02
N MET A 97 -17.48 -2.06 -29.07
CA MET A 97 -18.28 -2.36 -27.89
C MET A 97 -17.57 -3.35 -26.96
N VAL A 98 -16.77 -4.28 -27.50
CA VAL A 98 -15.93 -5.18 -26.70
C VAL A 98 -14.86 -4.39 -25.95
N LEU A 99 -14.22 -3.41 -26.58
CA LEU A 99 -13.28 -2.50 -25.90
C LEU A 99 -13.97 -1.72 -24.77
N LEU A 100 -15.20 -1.24 -25.02
CA LEU A 100 -15.99 -0.56 -23.98
C LEU A 100 -16.31 -1.50 -22.82
N SER A 101 -16.67 -2.75 -23.09
CA SER A 101 -16.98 -3.77 -22.07
C SER A 101 -15.80 -4.05 -21.15
N ALA A 102 -14.56 -3.91 -21.63
CA ALA A 102 -13.37 -4.05 -20.80
C ALA A 102 -13.20 -2.92 -19.75
N VAL A 103 -13.80 -1.74 -19.98
CA VAL A 103 -13.74 -0.60 -19.02
C VAL A 103 -14.80 -0.71 -17.93
N VAL A 104 -15.93 -1.37 -18.19
CA VAL A 104 -17.08 -1.46 -17.29
C VAL A 104 -16.75 -2.01 -15.88
N PRO A 105 -15.88 -3.06 -15.71
CA PRO A 105 -15.52 -3.59 -14.39
C PRO A 105 -14.82 -2.61 -13.44
N HIS A 106 -14.34 -1.49 -13.95
CA HIS A 106 -13.77 -0.41 -13.11
C HIS A 106 -14.85 0.41 -12.40
N LEU A 107 -16.10 0.39 -12.89
CA LEU A 107 -17.20 1.20 -12.40
C LEU A 107 -18.33 0.40 -11.77
N LEU A 108 -18.60 -0.79 -12.30
CA LEU A 108 -19.67 -1.68 -11.84
C LEU A 108 -19.12 -2.92 -11.14
N SER A 109 -19.92 -3.45 -10.22
CA SER A 109 -19.64 -4.78 -9.70
C SER A 109 -19.75 -5.82 -10.82
N PHE A 110 -18.93 -6.88 -10.74
CA PHE A 110 -18.93 -7.93 -11.77
C PHE A 110 -20.34 -8.53 -12.01
N ARG A 111 -21.09 -8.76 -10.94
CA ARG A 111 -22.45 -9.31 -11.04
C ARG A 111 -23.38 -8.37 -11.81
N THR A 112 -23.38 -7.08 -11.47
CA THR A 112 -24.21 -6.09 -12.18
C THR A 112 -23.78 -5.91 -13.63
N ALA A 113 -22.48 -5.92 -13.92
CA ALA A 113 -21.95 -5.82 -15.28
C ALA A 113 -22.40 -7.01 -16.16
N VAL A 114 -22.35 -8.22 -15.63
CA VAL A 114 -22.82 -9.42 -16.34
C VAL A 114 -24.32 -9.37 -16.60
N TRP A 115 -25.13 -9.01 -15.59
CA TRP A 115 -26.58 -8.89 -15.76
C TRP A 115 -27.01 -7.81 -16.75
N LEU A 116 -26.25 -6.72 -16.84
CA LEU A 116 -26.50 -5.62 -17.79
C LEU A 116 -25.89 -5.88 -19.18
N SER A 117 -25.03 -6.88 -19.34
CA SER A 117 -24.33 -7.14 -20.62
C SER A 117 -25.25 -7.33 -21.83
N PRO A 118 -26.45 -7.92 -21.75
CA PRO A 118 -27.36 -7.95 -22.90
C PRO A 118 -27.81 -6.58 -23.37
N LEU A 119 -27.93 -5.60 -22.45
CA LEU A 119 -28.43 -4.26 -22.75
C LEU A 119 -27.54 -3.50 -23.74
N TRP A 120 -26.23 -3.59 -23.60
CA TRP A 120 -25.32 -2.92 -24.54
C TRP A 120 -24.98 -3.78 -25.77
N SER A 121 -25.33 -5.05 -25.78
CA SER A 121 -25.20 -5.90 -26.96
C SER A 121 -26.46 -5.88 -27.84
N LEU A 122 -27.63 -5.58 -27.26
CA LEU A 122 -28.91 -5.51 -27.97
C LEU A 122 -28.94 -4.51 -29.13
N PRO A 123 -28.34 -3.29 -29.07
CA PRO A 123 -28.36 -2.35 -30.18
C PRO A 123 -27.76 -2.90 -31.47
N LEU A 124 -26.72 -3.73 -31.37
CA LEU A 124 -26.15 -4.39 -32.54
C LEU A 124 -27.19 -5.27 -33.26
N TYR A 125 -27.91 -6.09 -32.50
CA TYR A 125 -28.97 -6.93 -33.06
C TYR A 125 -30.08 -6.12 -33.75
N LEU A 126 -30.56 -5.07 -33.04
CA LEU A 126 -31.64 -4.22 -33.57
C LEU A 126 -31.21 -3.53 -34.87
N VAL A 127 -30.00 -2.98 -34.95
CA VAL A 127 -29.52 -2.30 -36.15
C VAL A 127 -29.30 -3.27 -37.29
N LEU A 128 -28.64 -4.38 -37.02
CA LEU A 128 -28.40 -5.38 -38.11
C LEU A 128 -29.71 -5.98 -38.64
N ARG A 129 -30.65 -6.29 -37.73
CA ARG A 129 -31.91 -6.98 -38.15
C ARG A 129 -32.92 -6.04 -38.80
N PHE A 130 -33.13 -4.83 -38.26
CA PHE A 130 -34.21 -3.95 -38.70
C PHE A 130 -33.74 -2.82 -39.61
N TYR A 131 -32.51 -2.35 -39.50
CA TYR A 131 -31.99 -1.27 -40.33
C TYR A 131 -31.22 -1.80 -41.56
N TRP A 132 -30.29 -2.74 -41.35
CA TRP A 132 -29.51 -3.34 -42.43
C TRP A 132 -30.16 -4.60 -43.05
N GLN A 133 -31.19 -5.15 -42.39
CA GLN A 133 -31.93 -6.34 -42.82
C GLN A 133 -31.05 -7.59 -43.04
N GLU A 134 -30.00 -7.71 -42.22
CA GLU A 134 -29.08 -8.82 -42.26
C GLU A 134 -29.74 -10.13 -41.77
N GLU A 135 -29.62 -11.20 -42.57
CA GLU A 135 -30.24 -12.49 -42.28
C GLU A 135 -29.61 -13.16 -41.04
N TYR A 136 -28.29 -13.02 -40.85
CA TYR A 136 -27.54 -13.61 -39.74
C TYR A 136 -27.38 -12.70 -38.53
N ALA A 137 -28.16 -11.65 -38.40
CA ALA A 137 -28.07 -10.67 -37.33
C ALA A 137 -28.09 -11.30 -35.92
N GLY A 138 -28.91 -12.37 -35.71
CA GLY A 138 -29.01 -13.06 -34.42
C GLY A 138 -27.71 -13.77 -34.03
N ILE A 139 -27.13 -14.56 -34.95
CA ILE A 139 -25.89 -15.31 -34.71
C ILE A 139 -24.72 -14.33 -34.49
N THR A 140 -24.63 -13.31 -35.33
CA THR A 140 -23.58 -12.25 -35.22
C THR A 140 -23.68 -11.54 -33.86
N SER A 141 -24.86 -11.14 -33.44
CA SER A 141 -25.04 -10.45 -32.18
C SER A 141 -24.76 -11.33 -30.96
N LEU A 142 -25.11 -12.60 -31.02
CA LEU A 142 -24.78 -13.58 -29.98
C LEU A 142 -23.27 -13.80 -29.88
N LEU A 143 -22.58 -13.87 -31.02
CA LEU A 143 -21.12 -13.98 -31.05
C LEU A 143 -20.46 -12.78 -30.39
N PHE A 144 -20.85 -11.55 -30.76
CA PHE A 144 -20.29 -10.35 -30.15
C PHE A 144 -20.68 -10.19 -28.68
N TRP A 145 -21.86 -10.64 -28.27
CA TRP A 145 -22.21 -10.71 -26.85
C TRP A 145 -21.29 -11.64 -26.07
N SER A 146 -20.96 -12.82 -26.64
CA SER A 146 -19.97 -13.72 -26.01
C SER A 146 -18.59 -13.08 -25.86
N PHE A 147 -18.14 -12.29 -26.84
CA PHE A 147 -16.89 -11.53 -26.75
C PHE A 147 -16.97 -10.42 -25.69
N ASN A 148 -18.10 -9.75 -25.55
CA ASN A 148 -18.32 -8.76 -24.48
C ASN A 148 -18.25 -9.43 -23.10
N LEU A 149 -18.87 -10.60 -22.92
CA LEU A 149 -18.77 -11.37 -21.67
C LEU A 149 -17.34 -11.81 -21.39
N PHE A 150 -16.63 -12.31 -22.42
CA PHE A 150 -15.23 -12.68 -22.28
C PHE A 150 -14.37 -11.51 -21.85
N ALA A 151 -14.51 -10.33 -22.47
CA ALA A 151 -13.79 -9.12 -22.08
C ALA A 151 -14.08 -8.70 -20.63
N LEU A 152 -15.35 -8.76 -20.18
CA LEU A 152 -15.75 -8.51 -18.81
C LEU A 152 -15.08 -9.47 -17.81
N ILE A 153 -15.09 -10.78 -18.13
CA ILE A 153 -14.51 -11.81 -17.27
C ILE A 153 -12.99 -11.61 -17.17
N MET A 154 -12.32 -11.44 -18.31
CA MET A 154 -10.87 -11.27 -18.35
C MET A 154 -10.41 -10.01 -17.61
N MET A 155 -11.09 -8.88 -17.82
CA MET A 155 -10.76 -7.65 -17.10
C MET A 155 -11.03 -7.76 -15.61
N ASN A 156 -12.17 -8.36 -15.20
CA ASN A 156 -12.45 -8.59 -13.78
C ASN A 156 -11.41 -9.50 -13.13
N THR A 157 -10.93 -10.53 -13.83
CA THR A 157 -9.88 -11.44 -13.36
C THR A 157 -8.55 -10.68 -13.21
N ALA A 158 -8.18 -9.88 -14.21
CA ALA A 158 -6.97 -9.05 -14.14
C ALA A 158 -7.00 -8.06 -12.97
N LEU A 159 -8.14 -7.39 -12.73
CA LEU A 159 -8.32 -6.48 -11.61
C LEU A 159 -8.26 -7.19 -10.25
N ARG A 160 -8.84 -8.40 -10.15
CA ARG A 160 -8.75 -9.21 -8.92
C ARG A 160 -7.31 -9.63 -8.64
N GLU A 161 -6.59 -10.10 -9.66
CA GLU A 161 -5.18 -10.49 -9.53
C GLU A 161 -4.31 -9.31 -9.10
N GLN A 162 -4.49 -8.14 -9.72
CA GLN A 162 -3.77 -6.92 -9.36
C GLN A 162 -4.02 -6.53 -7.89
N ARG A 163 -5.28 -6.57 -7.44
CA ARG A 163 -5.63 -6.29 -6.03
C ARG A 163 -5.06 -7.33 -5.07
N ALA A 164 -5.04 -8.61 -5.46
CA ALA A 164 -4.46 -9.67 -4.65
C ALA A 164 -2.95 -9.50 -4.50
N ARG A 165 -2.24 -9.17 -5.59
CA ARG A 165 -0.80 -8.88 -5.57
C ARG A 165 -0.48 -7.69 -4.67
N ALA A 166 -1.21 -6.57 -4.82
CA ALA A 166 -1.00 -5.39 -3.99
C ALA A 166 -1.20 -5.68 -2.49
N ARG A 167 -2.23 -6.49 -2.14
CA ARG A 167 -2.44 -6.92 -0.75
C ARG A 167 -1.32 -7.84 -0.24
N ALA A 168 -0.85 -8.78 -1.07
CA ALA A 168 0.24 -9.67 -0.70
C ALA A 168 1.54 -8.89 -0.43
N GLU A 169 1.84 -7.87 -1.25
CA GLU A 169 2.98 -6.98 -1.04
C GLU A 169 2.84 -6.15 0.25
N GLU A 170 1.64 -5.64 0.55
CA GLU A 170 1.34 -4.92 1.80
C GLU A 170 1.59 -5.81 3.02
N VAL A 171 1.03 -7.03 3.04
CA VAL A 171 1.20 -7.99 4.12
C VAL A 171 2.67 -8.43 4.26
N ASN A 172 3.38 -8.61 3.15
CA ASN A 172 4.78 -9.00 3.20
C ASN A 172 5.67 -7.90 3.81
N ARG A 173 5.42 -6.61 3.48
CA ARG A 173 6.12 -5.49 4.14
C ARG A 173 5.87 -5.45 5.64
N GLU A 174 4.62 -5.62 6.06
CA GLU A 174 4.25 -5.67 7.48
C GLU A 174 4.96 -6.83 8.20
N LEU A 175 4.96 -8.01 7.58
CA LEU A 175 5.61 -9.19 8.13
C LEU A 175 7.13 -8.97 8.32
N MET A 176 7.80 -8.41 7.31
CA MET A 176 9.24 -8.11 7.39
C MET A 176 9.56 -7.12 8.52
N ALA A 177 8.78 -6.03 8.63
CA ALA A 177 8.98 -5.05 9.68
C ALA A 177 8.76 -5.65 11.08
N THR A 178 7.72 -6.48 11.24
CA THR A 178 7.43 -7.15 12.51
C THR A 178 8.50 -8.18 12.86
N GLN A 179 8.98 -8.96 11.90
CA GLN A 179 10.07 -9.94 12.10
C GLN A 179 11.36 -9.25 12.55
N GLU A 180 11.69 -8.09 11.99
CA GLU A 180 12.86 -7.30 12.42
C GLU A 180 12.75 -6.90 13.89
N LEU A 181 11.60 -6.32 14.30
CA LEU A 181 11.39 -5.95 15.70
C LEU A 181 11.44 -7.16 16.64
N LEU A 182 10.82 -8.28 16.27
CA LEU A 182 10.85 -9.51 17.08
C LEU A 182 12.27 -10.07 17.20
N GLY A 183 13.05 -10.02 16.12
CA GLY A 183 14.46 -10.43 16.11
C GLY A 183 15.30 -9.59 17.09
N GLN A 184 15.11 -8.28 17.08
CA GLN A 184 15.77 -7.36 18.01
C GLN A 184 15.34 -7.60 19.45
N ALA A 185 14.04 -7.74 19.70
CA ALA A 185 13.50 -8.06 21.03
C ALA A 185 14.05 -9.37 21.60
N SER A 186 14.15 -10.41 20.75
CA SER A 186 14.74 -11.71 21.16
C SER A 186 16.22 -11.59 21.53
N LYS A 187 17.00 -10.83 20.75
CA LYS A 187 18.42 -10.55 21.07
C LYS A 187 18.55 -9.81 22.40
N GLN A 188 17.71 -8.82 22.64
CA GLN A 188 17.68 -8.04 23.86
C GLN A 188 17.30 -8.90 25.07
N ALA A 189 16.28 -9.73 24.96
CA ALA A 189 15.87 -10.66 26.02
C ALA A 189 16.99 -11.66 26.36
N GLU A 190 17.71 -12.19 25.37
CA GLU A 190 18.83 -13.10 25.59
C GLU A 190 20.01 -12.39 26.25
N ARG A 191 20.38 -11.17 25.83
CA ARG A 191 21.41 -10.36 26.50
C ARG A 191 21.07 -10.11 27.97
N THR A 192 19.83 -9.74 28.26
CA THR A 192 19.35 -9.52 29.65
C THR A 192 19.42 -10.81 30.46
N ARG A 193 19.09 -11.97 29.87
CA ARG A 193 19.19 -13.29 30.52
C ARG A 193 20.65 -13.64 30.83
N ILE A 194 21.55 -13.41 29.87
CA ILE A 194 22.99 -13.65 30.06
C ILE A 194 23.55 -12.75 31.15
N ALA A 195 23.25 -11.45 31.09
CA ALA A 195 23.67 -10.48 32.09
C ALA A 195 23.23 -10.87 33.52
N ARG A 196 21.99 -11.34 33.67
CA ARG A 196 21.46 -11.82 34.96
C ARG A 196 22.23 -13.08 35.43
N ASN A 197 22.44 -14.06 34.57
CA ASN A 197 23.17 -15.26 34.88
C ASN A 197 24.62 -14.97 35.30
N ILE A 198 25.32 -14.07 34.61
CA ILE A 198 26.67 -13.62 34.97
C ILE A 198 26.67 -12.96 36.35
N HIS A 199 25.71 -12.04 36.59
CA HIS A 199 25.59 -11.35 37.88
C HIS A 199 25.39 -12.34 39.04
N ASP A 200 24.47 -13.30 38.86
CA ASP A 200 24.14 -14.27 39.92
C ASP A 200 25.29 -15.26 40.17
N LEU A 201 25.94 -15.72 39.11
CA LEU A 201 26.98 -16.76 39.25
C LEU A 201 28.33 -16.16 39.65
N LEU A 202 28.82 -15.16 38.95
CA LEU A 202 30.12 -14.55 39.21
C LEU A 202 30.07 -13.55 40.38
N GLY A 203 29.00 -12.76 40.45
CA GLY A 203 28.83 -11.77 41.53
C GLY A 203 28.78 -12.41 42.91
N HIS A 204 28.02 -13.52 43.10
CA HIS A 204 27.96 -14.24 44.34
C HIS A 204 29.30 -14.92 44.71
N HIS A 205 29.96 -15.58 43.76
CA HIS A 205 31.24 -16.25 44.03
C HIS A 205 32.36 -15.27 44.35
N LEU A 206 32.50 -14.18 43.62
CA LEU A 206 33.51 -13.15 43.87
C LEU A 206 33.27 -12.42 45.22
N THR A 207 32.00 -12.19 45.58
CA THR A 207 31.64 -11.59 46.87
C THR A 207 32.03 -12.55 48.01
N ALA A 208 31.69 -13.84 47.92
CA ALA A 208 32.08 -14.84 48.90
C ALA A 208 33.62 -14.99 49.02
N LEU A 209 34.33 -14.97 47.87
CA LEU A 209 35.78 -14.98 47.84
C LEU A 209 36.40 -13.76 48.57
N SER A 210 35.88 -12.56 48.28
CA SER A 210 36.32 -11.31 48.90
C SER A 210 36.13 -11.34 50.41
N ILE A 211 34.98 -11.84 50.92
CA ILE A 211 34.72 -12.01 52.35
C ILE A 211 35.71 -13.00 52.99
N ASN A 212 35.94 -14.15 52.37
CA ASN A 212 36.89 -15.14 52.88
C ASN A 212 38.32 -14.60 52.93
N LEU A 213 38.75 -13.84 51.91
CA LEU A 213 40.06 -13.18 51.90
C LEU A 213 40.17 -12.12 53.01
N GLN A 214 39.13 -11.36 53.30
CA GLN A 214 39.09 -10.40 54.43
C GLN A 214 39.24 -11.14 55.78
N VAL A 215 38.58 -12.27 55.94
CA VAL A 215 38.73 -13.09 57.16
C VAL A 215 40.15 -13.67 57.28
N ALA A 216 40.75 -14.14 56.21
CA ALA A 216 42.10 -14.65 56.16
C ALA A 216 43.15 -13.56 56.50
N GLN A 217 42.95 -12.34 55.96
CA GLN A 217 43.79 -11.17 56.20
C GLN A 217 43.89 -10.81 57.72
N ARG A 218 42.74 -10.94 58.44
CA ARG A 218 42.69 -10.67 59.90
C ARG A 218 43.40 -11.75 60.74
N LYS A 219 43.60 -12.95 60.19
CA LYS A 219 44.18 -14.11 60.92
C LYS A 219 45.62 -14.36 60.53
N THR A 220 46.20 -13.66 59.56
CA THR A 220 47.55 -13.90 59.05
C THR A 220 48.44 -12.69 59.24
N GLU A 221 49.71 -12.91 59.60
CA GLU A 221 50.74 -11.87 59.82
C GLU A 221 51.94 -12.11 58.88
N GLY A 222 52.80 -11.09 58.71
CA GLY A 222 54.02 -11.18 57.89
C GLY A 222 53.79 -11.22 56.37
N GLU A 223 54.66 -11.90 55.65
CA GLU A 223 54.61 -11.97 54.17
C GLU A 223 53.31 -12.60 53.64
N GLY A 224 52.70 -13.53 54.40
CA GLY A 224 51.41 -14.14 54.02
C GLY A 224 50.27 -13.14 53.97
N ARG A 225 50.27 -12.13 54.81
CA ARG A 225 49.29 -11.06 54.80
C ARG A 225 49.37 -10.22 53.52
N GLN A 226 50.57 -9.92 53.05
CA GLN A 226 50.76 -9.14 51.82
C GLN A 226 50.23 -9.89 50.58
N LEU A 227 50.40 -11.21 50.53
CA LEU A 227 49.83 -12.04 49.45
C LEU A 227 48.29 -12.07 49.47
N ILE A 228 47.70 -12.13 50.69
CA ILE A 228 46.24 -12.10 50.84
C ILE A 228 45.69 -10.74 50.43
N ASP A 229 46.38 -9.66 50.77
CA ASP A 229 46.00 -8.30 50.36
C ASP A 229 46.02 -8.13 48.83
N GLN A 230 46.99 -8.70 48.17
CA GLN A 230 47.06 -8.71 46.70
C GLN A 230 45.89 -9.53 46.10
N CYS A 231 45.59 -10.71 46.63
CA CYS A 231 44.48 -11.54 46.19
C CYS A 231 43.13 -10.84 46.36
N HIS A 232 42.94 -10.17 47.50
CA HIS A 232 41.74 -9.40 47.79
C HIS A 232 41.55 -8.20 46.80
N SER A 233 42.65 -7.51 46.50
CA SER A 233 42.63 -6.41 45.54
C SER A 233 42.27 -6.90 44.13
N ILE A 234 42.82 -8.06 43.69
CA ILE A 234 42.46 -8.68 42.42
C ILE A 234 40.98 -9.08 42.38
N ALA A 235 40.48 -9.73 43.44
CA ALA A 235 39.08 -10.14 43.54
C ALA A 235 38.13 -8.95 43.48
N SER A 236 38.49 -7.82 44.11
CA SER A 236 37.71 -6.58 44.11
C SER A 236 37.69 -5.92 42.73
N LEU A 237 38.83 -5.92 42.01
CA LEU A 237 38.90 -5.45 40.62
C LEU A 237 38.03 -6.29 39.73
N LEU A 238 38.14 -7.61 39.76
CA LEU A 238 37.32 -8.51 38.98
C LEU A 238 35.84 -8.35 39.23
N LEU A 239 35.42 -8.09 40.47
CA LEU A 239 34.02 -7.80 40.81
C LEU A 239 33.53 -6.50 40.19
N SER A 240 34.39 -5.47 40.15
CA SER A 240 34.11 -4.21 39.47
C SER A 240 33.95 -4.37 37.96
N ASP A 241 34.92 -5.07 37.33
CA ASP A 241 34.95 -5.32 35.90
C ASP A 241 33.72 -6.14 35.46
N VAL A 242 33.33 -7.15 36.24
CA VAL A 242 32.11 -7.95 35.96
C VAL A 242 30.84 -7.06 36.07
N ARG A 243 30.77 -6.17 37.08
CA ARG A 243 29.62 -5.28 37.23
C ARG A 243 29.53 -4.30 36.07
N GLU A 244 30.63 -3.73 35.64
CA GLU A 244 30.71 -2.83 34.48
C GLU A 244 30.27 -3.54 33.21
N ALA A 245 30.84 -4.74 32.89
CA ALA A 245 30.45 -5.52 31.71
C ALA A 245 28.97 -5.93 31.72
N VAL A 246 28.39 -6.25 32.89
CA VAL A 246 26.96 -6.54 33.03
C VAL A 246 26.10 -5.30 32.85
N SER A 247 26.56 -4.12 33.29
CA SER A 247 25.87 -2.84 33.08
C SER A 247 25.83 -2.50 31.59
N ASP A 248 26.97 -2.60 30.90
CA ASP A 248 27.08 -2.37 29.46
C ASP A 248 26.16 -3.30 28.63
N MET A 249 26.01 -4.55 29.09
CA MET A 249 25.09 -5.50 28.47
C MET A 249 23.61 -5.13 28.69
N ARG A 250 23.28 -4.39 29.76
CA ARG A 250 21.91 -3.93 30.06
C ARG A 250 21.57 -2.61 29.39
N GLU A 251 22.54 -1.72 29.25
CA GLU A 251 22.38 -0.43 28.56
C GLU A 251 22.38 -0.57 27.04
N GLY A 252 22.47 -1.80 26.51
CA GLY A 252 22.62 -2.10 25.09
C GLY A 252 21.45 -1.70 24.21
N GLU A 253 21.85 -1.07 23.13
CA GLU A 253 21.18 -0.78 21.84
C GLU A 253 19.66 -0.60 21.89
N SER A 254 19.23 0.61 21.63
CA SER A 254 17.86 0.95 21.26
C SER A 254 17.38 0.06 20.09
N ILE A 255 16.10 -0.26 20.09
CA ILE A 255 15.45 -0.94 18.96
C ILE A 255 15.65 -0.08 17.72
N ASP A 256 16.13 -0.67 16.63
CA ASP A 256 16.27 0.04 15.34
C ASP A 256 14.88 0.22 14.69
N LEU A 257 14.11 1.14 15.28
CA LEU A 257 12.80 1.53 14.82
C LEU A 257 12.87 2.15 13.40
N GLU A 258 13.99 2.83 13.08
CA GLU A 258 14.18 3.44 11.77
C GLU A 258 14.22 2.39 10.68
N GLN A 259 14.96 1.30 10.88
CA GLN A 259 15.02 0.20 9.93
C GLN A 259 13.66 -0.49 9.77
N ALA A 260 12.94 -0.75 10.86
CA ALA A 260 11.60 -1.34 10.80
C ALA A 260 10.59 -0.44 10.07
N LEU A 261 10.62 0.87 10.31
CA LEU A 261 9.78 1.84 9.61
C LEU A 261 10.18 1.99 8.14
N LYS A 262 11.47 1.97 7.80
CA LYS A 262 11.92 1.96 6.40
C LYS A 262 11.38 0.75 5.64
N LEU A 263 11.46 -0.45 6.21
CA LEU A 263 10.89 -1.68 5.59
C LEU A 263 9.37 -1.56 5.36
N LEU A 264 8.65 -0.91 6.28
CA LEU A 264 7.20 -0.69 6.14
C LEU A 264 6.87 0.35 5.09
N THR A 265 7.67 1.42 4.96
CA THR A 265 7.40 2.59 4.11
C THR A 265 8.07 2.52 2.74
N GLU A 266 9.04 1.62 2.57
CA GLU A 266 9.76 1.45 1.32
C GLU A 266 8.87 0.90 0.21
N ASN A 267 8.98 1.47 -0.99
CA ASN A 267 8.21 1.07 -2.17
C ASN A 267 6.68 1.14 -2.02
N VAL A 268 6.16 2.03 -1.17
CA VAL A 268 4.72 2.29 -1.09
C VAL A 268 4.26 2.98 -2.39
N PRO A 269 3.30 2.42 -3.13
CA PRO A 269 2.87 3.01 -4.40
C PRO A 269 2.29 4.41 -4.21
N ARG A 270 2.74 5.38 -5.00
CA ARG A 270 2.23 6.75 -5.08
C ARG A 270 2.49 7.65 -3.86
N LEU A 271 3.11 7.16 -2.80
CA LEU A 271 3.31 7.92 -1.57
C LEU A 271 4.80 7.96 -1.22
N ASP A 272 5.36 9.17 -1.19
CA ASP A 272 6.71 9.43 -0.72
C ASP A 272 6.67 9.67 0.80
N VAL A 273 7.41 8.86 1.57
CA VAL A 273 7.37 8.91 3.04
C VAL A 273 8.70 9.41 3.58
N SER A 274 8.65 10.53 4.30
CA SER A 274 9.81 11.09 5.00
C SER A 274 9.77 10.69 6.47
N LEU A 275 10.84 10.05 6.96
CA LEU A 275 11.02 9.67 8.36
C LEU A 275 12.00 10.62 9.06
N LYS A 276 11.61 11.16 10.21
CA LYS A 276 12.46 11.97 11.07
C LYS A 276 12.30 11.49 12.52
N LEU A 277 13.27 10.72 13.00
CA LEU A 277 13.24 10.09 14.31
C LEU A 277 14.30 10.71 15.18
N ASN A 278 13.89 11.59 16.11
CA ASN A 278 14.76 12.31 17.02
C ASN A 278 14.76 11.69 18.44
N ALA A 279 14.07 10.57 18.63
CA ALA A 279 14.01 9.83 19.90
C ALA A 279 14.41 8.38 19.70
N GLN A 280 15.05 7.79 20.70
CA GLN A 280 15.38 6.37 20.73
C GLN A 280 14.30 5.60 21.49
N ILE A 281 13.89 4.46 20.95
CA ILE A 281 12.89 3.57 21.57
C ILE A 281 13.57 2.29 22.00
N SER A 282 13.49 1.97 23.29
CA SER A 282 14.01 0.73 23.87
C SER A 282 12.92 -0.31 24.20
N ASP A 283 11.67 0.13 24.33
CA ASP A 283 10.51 -0.74 24.60
C ASP A 283 9.86 -1.25 23.32
N ILE A 284 9.76 -2.58 23.21
CA ILE A 284 9.14 -3.27 22.07
C ILE A 284 7.65 -2.94 21.93
N SER A 285 6.94 -2.67 23.04
CA SER A 285 5.52 -2.32 23.03
C SER A 285 5.31 -0.93 22.40
N GLN A 286 6.18 0.02 22.73
CA GLN A 286 6.20 1.36 22.13
C GLN A 286 6.56 1.28 20.64
N ALA A 287 7.59 0.50 20.27
CA ALA A 287 7.98 0.31 18.88
C ALA A 287 6.84 -0.31 18.04
N ASN A 288 6.17 -1.34 18.55
CA ASN A 288 5.00 -1.94 17.90
C ASN A 288 3.84 -0.97 17.77
N MET A 289 3.56 -0.16 18.78
CA MET A 289 2.52 0.88 18.72
C MET A 289 2.83 1.88 17.60
N ILE A 290 4.08 2.39 17.53
CA ILE A 290 4.50 3.33 16.48
C ILE A 290 4.34 2.69 15.08
N LEU A 291 4.83 1.44 14.90
CA LEU A 291 4.72 0.71 13.63
C LEU A 291 3.27 0.61 13.16
N MET A 292 2.35 0.30 14.09
CA MET A 292 0.92 0.20 13.78
C MET A 292 0.28 1.55 13.46
N CYS A 293 0.66 2.61 14.15
CA CYS A 293 0.17 3.97 13.85
C CYS A 293 0.58 4.40 12.43
N VAL A 294 1.84 4.17 12.07
CA VAL A 294 2.36 4.48 10.72
C VAL A 294 1.65 3.62 9.67
N ARG A 295 1.47 2.32 9.90
CA ARG A 295 0.74 1.43 9.00
C ARG A 295 -0.70 1.88 8.76
N GLU A 296 -1.42 2.22 9.84
CA GLU A 296 -2.81 2.69 9.71
C GLU A 296 -2.88 4.01 8.95
N SER A 297 -1.96 4.93 9.22
CA SER A 297 -1.89 6.21 8.50
C SER A 297 -1.56 6.01 7.02
N LEU A 298 -0.62 5.12 6.66
CA LEU A 298 -0.34 4.72 5.27
C LEU A 298 -1.59 4.17 4.58
N THR A 299 -2.28 3.25 5.25
CA THR A 299 -3.50 2.64 4.71
C THR A 299 -4.59 3.67 4.47
N ASN A 300 -4.77 4.62 5.40
CA ASN A 300 -5.78 5.67 5.28
C ASN A 300 -5.43 6.66 4.17
N SER A 301 -4.18 7.09 4.04
CA SER A 301 -3.73 7.98 2.97
C SER A 301 -3.90 7.34 1.58
N LEU A 302 -3.63 6.03 1.45
CA LEU A 302 -3.81 5.30 0.19
C LEU A 302 -5.27 5.03 -0.16
N LYS A 303 -6.15 4.80 0.83
CA LYS A 303 -7.56 4.46 0.62
C LYS A 303 -8.49 5.67 0.51
N HIS A 304 -8.24 6.68 1.30
CA HIS A 304 -9.16 7.80 1.52
C HIS A 304 -8.60 9.14 1.07
N GLY A 305 -7.28 9.30 0.99
CA GLY A 305 -6.60 10.51 0.59
C GLY A 305 -6.08 10.45 -0.85
N ASN A 306 -5.84 11.63 -1.41
CA ASN A 306 -5.08 11.81 -2.65
C ASN A 306 -3.63 12.21 -2.33
N ALA A 307 -3.10 11.71 -1.21
CA ALA A 307 -1.77 12.04 -0.75
C ALA A 307 -0.69 11.49 -1.70
N ASP A 308 0.32 12.29 -1.95
CA ASP A 308 1.56 11.87 -2.60
C ASP A 308 2.77 11.99 -1.66
N LYS A 309 2.60 12.63 -0.48
CA LYS A 309 3.63 12.77 0.55
C LYS A 309 3.10 12.50 1.94
N MET A 310 3.93 11.85 2.76
CA MET A 310 3.68 11.62 4.18
C MET A 310 4.94 11.95 4.99
N TRP A 311 4.76 12.56 6.14
CA TRP A 311 5.81 12.86 7.10
C TRP A 311 5.52 12.13 8.40
N VAL A 312 6.51 11.44 8.92
CA VAL A 312 6.48 10.76 10.21
C VAL A 312 7.60 11.36 11.05
N GLU A 313 7.26 12.01 12.13
CA GLU A 313 8.19 12.65 13.04
C GLU A 313 7.99 12.08 14.44
N LEU A 314 9.08 11.66 15.09
CA LEU A 314 9.12 11.18 16.46
C LEU A 314 10.08 12.07 17.24
N ASP A 315 9.55 12.77 18.23
CA ASP A 315 10.31 13.67 19.08
C ASP A 315 10.15 13.27 20.56
N GLN A 316 11.17 13.61 21.37
CA GLN A 316 11.15 13.45 22.82
C GLN A 316 11.28 14.82 23.48
N ASN A 317 10.36 15.14 24.38
CA ASN A 317 10.39 16.40 25.12
C ASN A 317 9.82 16.23 26.53
N SER A 318 10.56 16.70 27.55
CA SER A 318 10.11 16.76 28.94
C SER A 318 9.58 15.43 29.50
N GLY A 319 10.20 14.28 29.15
CA GLY A 319 9.79 12.93 29.57
C GLY A 319 8.57 12.38 28.84
N TRP A 320 8.19 12.99 27.74
CA TRP A 320 7.13 12.54 26.85
C TRP A 320 7.68 12.27 25.44
N LEU A 321 7.15 11.25 24.82
CA LEU A 321 7.36 10.93 23.42
C LEU A 321 6.18 11.44 22.59
N HIS A 322 6.48 12.06 21.46
CA HIS A 322 5.49 12.65 20.57
C HIS A 322 5.69 12.10 19.17
N LEU A 323 4.71 11.36 18.68
CA LEU A 323 4.64 10.88 17.29
C LEU A 323 3.66 11.76 16.52
N SER A 324 4.15 12.40 15.46
CA SER A 324 3.35 13.17 14.53
C SER A 324 3.40 12.48 13.15
N ILE A 325 2.24 12.14 12.60
CA ILE A 325 2.12 11.59 11.26
C ILE A 325 1.18 12.50 10.49
N ARG A 326 1.62 12.98 9.32
CA ARG A 326 0.85 13.90 8.50
C ARG A 326 0.98 13.51 7.04
N ASP A 327 -0.11 13.62 6.28
CA ASP A 327 -0.10 13.54 4.81
C ASP A 327 -0.60 14.84 4.17
N ASN A 328 -0.51 14.95 2.84
CA ASN A 328 -0.98 16.10 2.07
C ASN A 328 -2.24 15.79 1.25
N GLY A 329 -2.93 14.71 1.53
CA GLY A 329 -4.12 14.29 0.80
C GLY A 329 -5.40 14.85 1.40
N GLY A 330 -5.83 16.05 1.04
CA GLY A 330 -7.00 16.71 1.59
C GLY A 330 -8.24 15.81 1.72
N ALA A 331 -8.80 15.72 2.92
CA ALA A 331 -10.03 15.00 3.23
C ALA A 331 -11.06 15.96 3.84
N ALA A 332 -12.23 16.06 3.20
CA ALA A 332 -13.28 16.99 3.66
C ALA A 332 -14.12 16.44 4.82
N ASP A 333 -14.25 15.11 4.95
CA ASP A 333 -15.03 14.44 5.99
C ASP A 333 -14.27 13.24 6.54
N TYR A 334 -14.02 13.25 7.83
CA TYR A 334 -13.38 12.19 8.58
C TYR A 334 -14.34 11.59 9.60
N SER A 335 -14.51 10.28 9.58
CA SER A 335 -15.14 9.52 10.67
C SER A 335 -14.19 8.41 11.14
N PRO A 336 -13.93 8.28 12.47
CA PRO A 336 -13.04 7.26 13.00
C PRO A 336 -13.53 5.86 12.65
N GLY A 337 -12.79 5.15 11.80
CA GLY A 337 -12.99 3.74 11.51
C GLY A 337 -12.41 2.83 12.61
N ASN A 338 -12.56 1.51 12.45
CA ASN A 338 -12.03 0.52 13.41
C ASN A 338 -10.50 0.57 13.58
N GLY A 339 -9.76 0.97 12.55
CA GLY A 339 -8.31 1.10 12.61
C GLY A 339 -7.84 2.16 13.59
N LEU A 340 -8.42 3.37 13.52
CA LEU A 340 -8.08 4.46 14.42
C LEU A 340 -8.57 4.23 15.85
N LYS A 341 -9.68 3.50 16.04
CA LYS A 341 -10.09 3.04 17.38
C LYS A 341 -9.05 2.11 17.99
N GLY A 342 -8.53 1.15 17.21
CA GLY A 342 -7.45 0.27 17.65
C GLY A 342 -6.13 0.99 17.95
N VAL A 343 -5.84 2.13 17.30
CA VAL A 343 -4.73 3.01 17.65
C VAL A 343 -5.00 3.66 19.02
N CYS A 344 -6.18 4.25 19.25
CA CYS A 344 -6.54 4.83 20.56
C CYS A 344 -6.40 3.84 21.71
N GLU A 345 -6.98 2.65 21.58
CA GLU A 345 -6.93 1.60 22.61
C GLU A 345 -5.48 1.25 23.01
N ARG A 346 -4.58 1.17 22.05
CA ARG A 346 -3.16 0.85 22.31
C ARG A 346 -2.39 2.00 22.92
N VAL A 347 -2.65 3.23 22.47
CA VAL A 347 -2.06 4.43 23.05
C VAL A 347 -2.51 4.58 24.50
N GLU A 348 -3.76 4.27 24.82
CA GLU A 348 -4.28 4.27 26.19
C GLU A 348 -3.57 3.22 27.06
N THR A 349 -3.18 2.05 26.54
CA THR A 349 -2.40 1.06 27.32
C THR A 349 -1.02 1.57 27.74
N LEU A 350 -0.49 2.56 27.04
CA LEU A 350 0.77 3.25 27.35
C LEU A 350 0.54 4.57 28.12
N ALA A 351 -0.64 4.76 28.72
CA ALA A 351 -1.06 6.00 29.37
C ALA A 351 -0.93 7.25 28.48
N GLY A 352 -1.04 7.07 27.16
CA GLY A 352 -0.90 8.12 26.15
C GLY A 352 -2.23 8.72 25.71
N LYS A 353 -2.13 9.68 24.78
CA LYS A 353 -3.26 10.34 24.12
C LYS A 353 -3.03 10.36 22.62
N ALA A 354 -4.11 10.21 21.84
CA ALA A 354 -4.09 10.30 20.39
C ALA A 354 -5.14 11.32 19.92
N ASP A 355 -4.70 12.27 19.10
CA ASP A 355 -5.55 13.27 18.45
C ASP A 355 -5.45 13.12 16.93
N PHE A 356 -6.59 13.17 16.25
CA PHE A 356 -6.67 13.07 14.79
C PHE A 356 -7.38 14.29 14.24
N ASN A 357 -6.83 14.84 13.17
CA ASN A 357 -7.42 15.99 12.49
C ASN A 357 -7.37 15.78 10.97
N ALA A 358 -8.46 16.13 10.28
CA ALA A 358 -8.55 16.13 8.83
C ALA A 358 -9.02 17.51 8.35
N ASP A 359 -8.29 18.07 7.41
CA ASP A 359 -8.63 19.36 6.80
C ASP A 359 -8.29 19.37 5.30
N ALA A 360 -8.48 20.51 4.66
CA ALA A 360 -8.20 20.67 3.23
C ALA A 360 -6.70 20.45 2.87
N SER A 361 -5.79 20.51 3.85
CA SER A 361 -4.34 20.32 3.65
C SER A 361 -3.87 18.89 3.86
N GLY A 362 -4.70 18.01 4.44
CA GLY A 362 -4.39 16.60 4.65
C GLY A 362 -4.95 16.04 5.95
N PHE A 363 -4.56 14.80 6.26
CA PHE A 363 -4.84 14.13 7.52
C PHE A 363 -3.62 14.19 8.43
N SER A 364 -3.85 14.41 9.73
CA SER A 364 -2.78 14.40 10.74
C SER A 364 -3.19 13.61 11.97
N SER A 365 -2.25 12.80 12.47
CA SER A 365 -2.31 12.07 13.73
C SER A 365 -1.23 12.61 14.67
N ARG A 366 -1.60 13.01 15.89
CA ARG A 366 -0.67 13.41 16.95
C ARG A 366 -0.87 12.50 18.13
N ILE A 367 0.17 11.78 18.49
CA ILE A 367 0.13 10.78 19.56
C ILE A 367 1.22 11.12 20.57
N SER A 368 0.88 11.11 21.83
CA SER A 368 1.84 11.40 22.93
C SER A 368 1.67 10.39 24.06
N TRP A 369 2.79 9.91 24.59
CA TRP A 369 2.80 8.98 25.74
C TRP A 369 4.05 9.23 26.60
N PRO A 370 4.05 8.85 27.88
CA PRO A 370 5.22 9.01 28.74
C PRO A 370 6.36 8.08 28.29
N GLU A 371 7.60 8.56 28.40
CA GLU A 371 8.80 7.81 28.03
C GLU A 371 8.95 6.52 28.85
N GLU A 372 8.76 6.62 30.17
CA GLU A 372 8.67 5.48 31.07
C GLU A 372 7.20 5.11 31.25
N THR A 373 6.85 3.88 30.83
CA THR A 373 5.49 3.35 31.08
C THR A 373 5.39 2.97 32.57
N PRO A 374 4.36 3.42 33.31
CA PRO A 374 4.20 3.16 34.74
C PRO A 374 4.00 1.68 35.06
#